data_e2b994dc52385365e10c915df6c95e79
#
_entry.id   e2b994dc52385365e10c915df6c95e79
#
_cell.length_a   1.000
_cell.length_b   1.000
_cell.length_c   1.000
_cell.angle_alpha   90.00
_cell.angle_beta   90.00
_cell.angle_gamma   90.00
#
_symmetry.space_group_name_H-M   'P 1'
#
loop_
_entity.id
_entity.type
_entity.pdbx_description
1 polymer ?
#
loop_
_entity_poly.entity_id
_entity_poly.type
_entity_poly.pdbx_seq_one_letter_code
_entity_poly.pdbx_strand_id
1 'polypeptide(L)'
;MARGEIQLHERAGKPIPLGWGVDEQGEPTTDASAALRGAMLTFGGHKGSALAAMVELLAGPLIGDLTSAESLAYDEGSRSSPYGGELLIAIDPRRMLGASAEEHLARAETLFEGIVEQGARLPSQRRFEARERSARDGVTIPEALHRELLALLE
;
A
#
# COMPACT_ATOMS: atom_id res chain seq x y z
N MET A 1 -4.37 -5.63 -1.08
CA MET A 1 -4.76 -5.36 0.30
C MET A 1 -3.58 -4.76 1.07
N ALA A 2 -3.79 -3.94 2.10
CA ALA A 2 -2.72 -3.33 2.90
C ALA A 2 -2.61 -4.00 4.28
N ARG A 3 -1.39 -4.08 4.85
CA ARG A 3 -1.17 -4.61 6.21
C ARG A 3 -2.04 -3.93 7.27
N GLY A 4 -2.22 -2.61 7.18
CA GLY A 4 -3.07 -1.86 8.10
C GLY A 4 -4.54 -2.32 8.11
N GLU A 5 -5.05 -2.85 7.00
CA GLU A 5 -6.40 -3.39 6.94
C GLU A 5 -6.52 -4.69 7.74
N ILE A 6 -5.51 -5.56 7.70
CA ILE A 6 -5.45 -6.76 8.55
C ILE A 6 -5.36 -6.36 10.03
N GLN A 7 -4.56 -5.35 10.37
CA GLN A 7 -4.47 -4.82 11.75
C GLN A 7 -5.80 -4.26 12.26
N LEU A 8 -6.59 -3.62 11.40
CA LEU A 8 -7.93 -3.17 11.77
C LEU A 8 -8.88 -4.34 12.04
N HIS A 9 -8.79 -5.42 11.26
CA HIS A 9 -9.55 -6.66 11.51
C HIS A 9 -9.14 -7.29 12.84
N GLU A 10 -7.84 -7.39 13.11
CA GLU A 10 -7.31 -7.90 14.38
C GLU A 10 -7.86 -7.11 15.59
N ARG A 11 -7.73 -5.78 15.57
CA ARG A 11 -8.24 -4.88 16.63
C ARG A 11 -9.75 -5.01 16.84
N ALA A 12 -10.49 -5.27 15.76
CA ALA A 12 -11.93 -5.44 15.80
C ALA A 12 -12.36 -6.87 16.14
N GLY A 13 -11.45 -7.82 16.33
CA GLY A 13 -11.74 -9.23 16.54
C GLY A 13 -12.48 -9.87 15.36
N LYS A 14 -12.27 -9.39 14.14
CA LYS A 14 -12.96 -9.84 12.93
C LYS A 14 -12.04 -10.70 12.07
N PRO A 15 -12.59 -11.75 11.42
CA PRO A 15 -11.81 -12.53 10.47
C PRO A 15 -11.47 -11.70 9.22
N ILE A 16 -10.34 -12.05 8.59
CA ILE A 16 -9.99 -11.57 7.25
C ILE A 16 -10.54 -12.50 6.18
N PRO A 17 -10.77 -12.02 4.95
CA PRO A 17 -11.10 -12.88 3.83
C PRO A 17 -9.99 -13.90 3.53
N LEU A 18 -10.39 -15.12 3.17
CA LEU A 18 -9.45 -16.12 2.67
C LEU A 18 -8.71 -15.58 1.43
N GLY A 19 -7.40 -15.87 1.34
CA GLY A 19 -6.56 -15.37 0.26
C GLY A 19 -5.91 -14.01 0.54
N TRP A 20 -6.07 -13.48 1.75
CA TRP A 20 -5.36 -12.28 2.19
C TRP A 20 -3.97 -12.59 2.77
N GLY A 21 -3.83 -13.73 3.40
CA GLY A 21 -2.57 -14.11 4.01
C GLY A 21 -2.49 -15.60 4.31
N VAL A 22 -1.30 -15.98 4.74
CA VAL A 22 -0.96 -17.30 5.28
C VAL A 22 -0.44 -17.13 6.70
N ASP A 23 -0.53 -18.19 7.50
CA ASP A 23 0.04 -18.24 8.85
C ASP A 23 1.56 -18.48 8.83
N GLU A 24 2.16 -18.69 9.99
CA GLU A 24 3.60 -18.94 10.17
C GLU A 24 4.06 -20.28 9.55
N GLN A 25 3.13 -21.20 9.28
CA GLN A 25 3.37 -22.48 8.61
C GLN A 25 3.20 -22.40 7.09
N GLY A 26 2.73 -21.24 6.57
CA GLY A 26 2.44 -21.05 5.16
C GLY A 26 1.05 -21.51 4.74
N GLU A 27 0.18 -21.88 5.68
CA GLU A 27 -1.16 -22.33 5.41
C GLU A 27 -2.14 -21.13 5.29
N PRO A 28 -3.09 -21.18 4.34
CA PRO A 28 -4.10 -20.14 4.18
C PRO A 28 -4.91 -19.93 5.45
N THR A 29 -5.06 -18.69 5.88
CA THR A 29 -5.77 -18.37 7.13
C THR A 29 -6.78 -17.24 6.97
N THR A 30 -7.83 -17.28 7.79
CA THR A 30 -8.77 -16.17 8.00
C THR A 30 -8.58 -15.48 9.35
N ASP A 31 -7.64 -15.94 10.17
CA ASP A 31 -7.26 -15.29 11.43
C ASP A 31 -6.30 -14.13 11.14
N ALA A 32 -6.74 -12.91 11.48
CA ALA A 32 -5.97 -11.70 11.28
C ALA A 32 -4.62 -11.72 12.03
N SER A 33 -4.61 -12.21 13.28
CA SER A 33 -3.40 -12.30 14.09
C SER A 33 -2.41 -13.31 13.52
N ALA A 34 -2.88 -14.47 13.04
CA ALA A 34 -2.04 -15.46 12.40
C ALA A 34 -1.42 -14.91 11.10
N ALA A 35 -2.21 -14.22 10.27
CA ALA A 35 -1.72 -13.58 9.04
C ALA A 35 -0.69 -12.46 9.30
N LEU A 36 -0.80 -11.74 10.41
CA LEU A 36 0.18 -10.71 10.80
C LEU A 36 1.51 -11.30 11.27
N ARG A 37 1.49 -12.50 11.86
CA ARG A 37 2.72 -13.23 12.21
C ARG A 37 3.31 -13.99 11.01
N GLY A 38 2.46 -14.46 10.10
CA GLY A 38 2.84 -15.11 8.87
C GLY A 38 3.17 -14.10 7.75
N ALA A 39 2.52 -14.28 6.58
CA ALA A 39 2.76 -13.42 5.44
C ALA A 39 1.46 -13.02 4.70
N MET A 40 1.45 -11.81 4.16
CA MET A 40 0.41 -11.38 3.24
C MET A 40 0.64 -11.97 1.85
N LEU A 41 -0.45 -12.40 1.20
CA LEU A 41 -0.38 -12.84 -0.18
C LEU A 41 -0.31 -11.66 -1.15
N THR A 42 0.44 -11.83 -2.23
CA THR A 42 0.53 -10.85 -3.31
C THR A 42 -0.75 -10.86 -4.15
N PHE A 43 -1.11 -9.72 -4.75
CA PHE A 43 -2.19 -9.67 -5.71
C PHE A 43 -1.81 -10.42 -7.01
N GLY A 44 -2.78 -11.05 -7.67
CA GLY A 44 -2.56 -11.70 -8.97
C GLY A 44 -1.57 -12.88 -8.96
N GLY A 45 -1.36 -13.54 -7.81
CA GLY A 45 -0.52 -14.72 -7.69
C GLY A 45 0.94 -14.48 -8.15
N HIS A 46 1.42 -15.34 -9.07
CA HIS A 46 2.80 -15.28 -9.56
C HIS A 46 3.18 -13.94 -10.23
N LYS A 47 2.23 -13.24 -10.87
CA LYS A 47 2.49 -11.93 -11.48
C LYS A 47 2.75 -10.87 -10.42
N GLY A 48 1.98 -10.89 -9.33
CA GLY A 48 2.20 -10.01 -8.19
C GLY A 48 3.51 -10.32 -7.47
N SER A 49 3.88 -11.59 -7.35
CA SER A 49 5.18 -11.98 -6.79
C SER A 49 6.35 -11.45 -7.63
N ALA A 50 6.25 -11.50 -8.96
CA ALA A 50 7.27 -10.93 -9.84
C ALA A 50 7.40 -9.40 -9.67
N LEU A 51 6.27 -8.69 -9.54
CA LEU A 51 6.28 -7.25 -9.26
C LEU A 51 6.85 -6.94 -7.87
N ALA A 52 6.51 -7.73 -6.85
CA ALA A 52 7.08 -7.58 -5.51
C ALA A 52 8.59 -7.79 -5.52
N ALA A 53 9.10 -8.83 -6.20
CA ALA A 53 10.52 -9.07 -6.36
C ALA A 53 11.21 -7.92 -7.12
N MET A 54 10.59 -7.38 -8.16
CA MET A 54 11.12 -6.21 -8.87
C MET A 54 11.27 -5.01 -7.93
N VAL A 55 10.24 -4.69 -7.14
CA VAL A 55 10.29 -3.58 -6.18
C VAL A 55 11.39 -3.82 -5.14
N GLU A 56 11.47 -5.03 -4.58
CA GLU A 56 12.49 -5.43 -3.62
C GLU A 56 13.90 -5.20 -4.15
N LEU A 57 14.18 -5.64 -5.38
CA LEU A 57 15.50 -5.50 -6.00
C LEU A 57 15.83 -4.04 -6.35
N LEU A 58 14.85 -3.27 -6.79
CA LEU A 58 15.08 -1.86 -7.16
C LEU A 58 15.27 -0.95 -5.94
N ALA A 59 14.50 -1.16 -4.88
CA ALA A 59 14.52 -0.32 -3.69
C ALA A 59 15.47 -0.81 -2.58
N GLY A 60 16.05 -1.98 -2.72
CA GLY A 60 17.06 -2.56 -1.85
C GLY A 60 18.43 -2.65 -2.54
N PRO A 61 18.81 -3.82 -3.07
CA PRO A 61 20.15 -4.07 -3.59
C PRO A 61 20.62 -3.11 -4.66
N LEU A 62 19.75 -2.66 -5.57
CA LEU A 62 20.14 -1.75 -6.65
C LEU A 62 20.68 -0.41 -6.15
N ILE A 63 20.13 0.09 -5.07
CA ILE A 63 20.53 1.37 -4.46
C ILE A 63 21.44 1.19 -3.24
N GLY A 64 21.85 -0.06 -2.94
CA GLY A 64 22.74 -0.38 -1.82
C GLY A 64 22.05 -0.35 -0.47
N ASP A 65 20.72 -0.54 -0.43
CA ASP A 65 19.95 -0.59 0.79
C ASP A 65 19.49 -2.03 1.13
N LEU A 66 18.87 -2.19 2.30
CA LEU A 66 18.46 -3.47 2.85
C LEU A 66 17.32 -4.12 2.05
N THR A 67 17.37 -5.42 1.92
CA THR A 67 16.20 -6.23 1.55
C THR A 67 15.19 -6.26 2.69
N SER A 68 13.94 -6.63 2.40
CA SER A 68 12.91 -6.78 3.43
C SER A 68 13.28 -7.78 4.52
N ALA A 69 14.01 -8.85 4.19
CA ALA A 69 14.50 -9.83 5.15
C ALA A 69 15.59 -9.24 6.06
N GLU A 70 16.53 -8.50 5.51
CA GLU A 70 17.57 -7.80 6.26
C GLU A 70 16.97 -6.69 7.13
N SER A 71 16.02 -5.92 6.61
CA SER A 71 15.28 -4.91 7.36
C SER A 71 14.57 -5.51 8.58
N LEU A 72 13.92 -6.66 8.41
CA LEU A 72 13.26 -7.36 9.51
C LEU A 72 14.26 -7.85 10.57
N ALA A 73 15.42 -8.35 10.15
CA ALA A 73 16.48 -8.76 11.06
C ALA A 73 17.09 -7.57 11.81
N TYR A 74 17.28 -6.44 11.13
CA TYR A 74 17.80 -5.21 11.72
C TYR A 74 16.85 -4.60 12.78
N ASP A 75 15.54 -4.70 12.54
CA ASP A 75 14.48 -4.20 13.43
C ASP A 75 14.30 -5.09 14.69
N GLU A 76 15.09 -6.15 14.85
CA GLU A 76 15.02 -7.11 15.97
C GLU A 76 13.60 -7.64 16.21
N GLY A 77 12.78 -7.64 15.16
CA GLY A 77 11.39 -8.11 15.22
C GLY A 77 10.41 -7.17 15.89
N SER A 78 10.77 -5.92 16.17
CA SER A 78 9.85 -4.91 16.74
C SER A 78 8.68 -4.61 15.81
N ARG A 79 8.89 -4.76 14.49
CA ARG A 79 7.91 -4.53 13.43
C ARG A 79 7.27 -3.15 13.47
N SER A 80 7.95 -2.18 14.09
CA SER A 80 7.44 -0.83 14.30
C SER A 80 7.52 0.00 13.03
N SER A 81 8.69 0.01 12.38
CA SER A 81 8.91 0.74 11.13
C SER A 81 9.94 -0.01 10.29
N PRO A 82 9.64 -0.34 9.04
CA PRO A 82 10.62 -0.99 8.18
C PRO A 82 11.76 -0.03 7.88
N TYR A 83 12.99 -0.53 7.96
CA TYR A 83 14.15 0.11 7.36
C TYR A 83 14.22 -0.33 5.90
N GLY A 84 14.34 0.60 4.98
CA GLY A 84 14.40 0.27 3.56
C GLY A 84 14.56 1.51 2.70
N GLY A 85 15.13 1.31 1.52
CA GLY A 85 15.37 2.38 0.58
C GLY A 85 14.14 2.78 -0.23
N GLU A 86 14.25 3.94 -0.84
CA GLU A 86 13.27 4.46 -1.79
C GLU A 86 13.97 4.78 -3.11
N LEU A 87 13.56 4.11 -4.20
CA LEU A 87 13.99 4.47 -5.55
C LEU A 87 12.99 5.44 -6.17
N LEU A 88 13.44 6.65 -6.51
CA LEU A 88 12.65 7.64 -7.25
C LEU A 88 13.09 7.69 -8.71
N ILE A 89 12.14 7.43 -9.62
CA ILE A 89 12.35 7.56 -11.06
C ILE A 89 11.48 8.69 -11.58
N ALA A 90 12.09 9.80 -12.00
CA ALA A 90 11.42 10.94 -12.62
C ALA A 90 11.57 10.88 -14.15
N ILE A 91 10.43 10.89 -14.84
CA ILE A 91 10.38 10.89 -16.30
C ILE A 91 9.79 12.22 -16.77
N ASP A 92 10.58 13.00 -17.52
CA ASP A 92 10.11 14.25 -18.12
C ASP A 92 9.62 13.98 -19.55
N PRO A 93 8.30 14.00 -19.81
CA PRO A 93 7.76 13.73 -21.12
C PRO A 93 8.17 14.78 -22.16
N ARG A 94 8.44 16.02 -21.75
CA ARG A 94 8.85 17.08 -22.66
C ARG A 94 10.24 16.84 -23.23
N ARG A 95 11.14 16.24 -22.45
CA ARG A 95 12.46 15.81 -22.95
C ARG A 95 12.39 14.67 -23.94
N MET A 96 11.38 13.79 -23.82
CA MET A 96 11.21 12.65 -24.72
C MET A 96 10.45 13.01 -25.99
N LEU A 97 9.43 13.85 -25.91
CA LEU A 97 8.44 14.12 -26.95
C LEU A 97 8.56 15.54 -27.55
N GLY A 98 9.37 16.41 -26.95
CA GLY A 98 9.53 17.78 -27.40
C GLY A 98 8.21 18.56 -27.42
N ALA A 99 7.95 19.30 -28.50
CA ALA A 99 6.76 20.15 -28.63
C ALA A 99 5.43 19.37 -28.69
N SER A 100 5.46 18.07 -29.00
CA SER A 100 4.25 17.23 -29.06
C SER A 100 3.85 16.62 -27.71
N ALA A 101 4.57 16.92 -26.63
CA ALA A 101 4.32 16.32 -25.32
C ALA A 101 2.88 16.54 -24.83
N GLU A 102 2.35 17.75 -24.96
CA GLU A 102 0.99 18.07 -24.50
C GLU A 102 -0.09 17.28 -25.28
N GLU A 103 0.07 17.14 -26.59
CA GLU A 103 -0.83 16.34 -27.43
C GLU A 103 -0.83 14.86 -27.02
N HIS A 104 0.37 14.30 -26.80
CA HIS A 104 0.48 12.91 -26.39
C HIS A 104 -0.04 12.66 -24.96
N LEU A 105 0.19 13.58 -24.03
CA LEU A 105 -0.33 13.48 -22.67
C LEU A 105 -1.86 13.60 -22.63
N ALA A 106 -2.47 14.44 -23.49
CA ALA A 106 -3.93 14.56 -23.58
C ALA A 106 -4.62 13.24 -23.95
N ARG A 107 -3.93 12.33 -24.64
CA ARG A 107 -4.46 10.99 -24.97
C ARG A 107 -4.69 10.13 -23.72
N ALA A 108 -4.00 10.42 -22.59
CA ALA A 108 -4.23 9.73 -21.33
C ALA A 108 -5.64 10.03 -20.76
N GLU A 109 -6.17 11.23 -21.00
CA GLU A 109 -7.52 11.60 -20.56
C GLU A 109 -8.59 10.70 -21.21
N THR A 110 -8.47 10.42 -22.52
CA THR A 110 -9.37 9.47 -23.21
C THR A 110 -9.33 8.07 -22.59
N LEU A 111 -8.15 7.61 -22.16
CA LEU A 111 -8.02 6.34 -21.43
C LEU A 111 -8.72 6.39 -20.07
N PHE A 112 -8.53 7.48 -19.33
CA PHE A 112 -9.14 7.65 -18.01
C PHE A 112 -10.66 7.77 -18.08
N GLU A 113 -11.18 8.50 -19.07
CA GLU A 113 -12.60 8.59 -19.38
C GLU A 113 -13.18 7.20 -19.65
N GLY A 114 -12.55 6.42 -20.53
CA GLY A 114 -13.01 5.07 -20.85
C GLY A 114 -12.97 4.09 -19.65
N ILE A 115 -12.05 4.28 -18.69
CA ILE A 115 -12.03 3.52 -17.43
C ILE A 115 -13.24 3.91 -16.55
N VAL A 116 -13.50 5.19 -16.42
CA VAL A 116 -14.60 5.71 -15.58
C VAL A 116 -15.97 5.36 -16.17
N GLU A 117 -16.15 5.46 -17.49
CA GLU A 117 -17.37 5.10 -18.18
C GLU A 117 -17.78 3.64 -18.00
N GLN A 118 -16.81 2.75 -17.79
CA GLN A 118 -17.07 1.34 -17.46
C GLN A 118 -17.48 1.13 -16.00
N GLY A 119 -17.64 2.19 -15.21
CA GLY A 119 -17.94 2.12 -13.77
C GLY A 119 -16.73 1.75 -12.88
N ALA A 120 -15.54 1.70 -13.47
CA ALA A 120 -14.29 1.52 -12.70
C ALA A 120 -13.83 2.86 -12.11
N ARG A 121 -12.89 2.80 -11.19
CA ARG A 121 -12.31 3.98 -10.53
C ARG A 121 -10.85 4.14 -10.90
N LEU A 122 -10.44 5.39 -11.07
CA LEU A 122 -9.03 5.71 -11.22
C LEU A 122 -8.24 5.48 -9.92
N PRO A 123 -6.95 5.17 -10.02
CA PRO A 123 -6.07 5.10 -8.86
C PRO A 123 -6.14 6.38 -8.01
N SER A 124 -6.22 6.22 -6.70
CA SER A 124 -6.31 7.32 -5.73
C SER A 124 -7.59 8.18 -5.74
N GLN A 125 -8.54 7.97 -6.62
CA GLN A 125 -9.80 8.73 -6.69
C GLN A 125 -10.50 8.82 -5.33
N ARG A 126 -10.69 7.68 -4.64
CA ARG A 126 -11.29 7.65 -3.29
C ARG A 126 -10.52 8.48 -2.25
N ARG A 127 -9.20 8.56 -2.39
CA ARG A 127 -8.36 9.35 -1.48
C ARG A 127 -8.63 10.83 -1.64
N PHE A 128 -8.74 11.31 -2.89
CA PHE A 128 -9.07 12.71 -3.16
C PHE A 128 -10.45 13.07 -2.64
N GLU A 129 -11.47 12.28 -2.96
CA GLU A 129 -12.83 12.45 -2.47
C GLU A 129 -12.90 12.42 -0.91
N ALA A 130 -12.17 11.50 -0.28
CA ALA A 130 -12.11 11.42 1.18
C ALA A 130 -11.42 12.65 1.79
N ARG A 131 -10.36 13.16 1.15
CA ARG A 131 -9.65 14.37 1.58
C ARG A 131 -10.56 15.59 1.54
N GLU A 132 -11.34 15.76 0.46
CA GLU A 132 -12.32 16.84 0.34
C GLU A 132 -13.42 16.75 1.40
N ARG A 133 -13.97 15.54 1.63
CA ARG A 133 -14.94 15.31 2.70
C ARG A 133 -14.36 15.63 4.06
N SER A 134 -13.17 15.13 4.37
CA SER A 134 -12.52 15.37 5.66
C SER A 134 -12.20 16.84 5.90
N ALA A 135 -11.84 17.59 4.86
CA ALA A 135 -11.60 19.02 4.96
C ALA A 135 -12.87 19.81 5.25
N ARG A 136 -14.03 19.37 4.70
CA ARG A 136 -15.32 20.03 4.88
C ARG A 136 -16.02 19.62 6.19
N ASP A 137 -16.06 18.32 6.46
CA ASP A 137 -16.93 17.71 7.47
C ASP A 137 -16.16 17.24 8.73
N GLY A 138 -14.82 17.31 8.70
CA GLY A 138 -13.93 16.73 9.71
C GLY A 138 -13.77 15.22 9.57
N VAL A 139 -13.14 14.61 10.57
CA VAL A 139 -12.85 13.17 10.59
C VAL A 139 -13.49 12.56 11.83
N THR A 140 -14.32 11.53 11.64
CA THR A 140 -14.84 10.72 12.75
C THR A 140 -13.83 9.63 13.09
N ILE A 141 -13.41 9.58 14.35
CA ILE A 141 -12.52 8.55 14.88
C ILE A 141 -13.20 7.76 15.99
N PRO A 142 -12.86 6.47 16.21
CA PRO A 142 -13.33 5.71 17.35
C PRO A 142 -12.94 6.37 18.69
N GLU A 143 -13.83 6.32 19.68
CA GLU A 143 -13.57 6.91 21.01
C GLU A 143 -12.30 6.33 21.67
N ALA A 144 -12.04 5.04 21.49
CA ALA A 144 -10.83 4.41 22.01
C ALA A 144 -9.56 5.05 21.43
N LEU A 145 -9.52 5.28 20.10
CA LEU A 145 -8.40 5.96 19.45
C LEU A 145 -8.28 7.42 19.92
N HIS A 146 -9.39 8.12 20.12
CA HIS A 146 -9.36 9.48 20.65
C HIS A 146 -8.72 9.53 22.04
N ARG A 147 -9.07 8.61 22.94
CA ARG A 147 -8.45 8.49 24.28
C ARG A 147 -6.96 8.17 24.20
N GLU A 148 -6.54 7.25 23.30
CA GLU A 148 -5.13 6.94 23.08
C GLU A 148 -4.34 8.17 22.61
N LEU A 149 -4.90 8.96 21.70
CA LEU A 149 -4.27 10.19 21.21
C LEU A 149 -4.13 11.26 22.31
N LEU A 150 -5.15 11.41 23.18
CA LEU A 150 -5.06 12.35 24.30
C LEU A 150 -3.99 11.94 25.32
N ALA A 151 -3.84 10.64 25.57
CA ALA A 151 -2.82 10.12 26.48
C ALA A 151 -1.36 10.36 25.99
N LEU A 152 -1.17 10.65 24.70
CA LEU A 152 0.15 11.03 24.16
C LEU A 152 0.53 12.49 24.45
N LEU A 153 -0.41 13.31 24.96
CA LEU A 153 -0.18 14.71 25.29
C LEU A 153 0.17 14.93 26.77
N GLU A 154 0.07 13.88 27.59
CA GLU A 154 0.44 13.85 29.01
C GLU A 154 1.87 13.31 29.20
#